data_dd97d21798a709f6fdb338a97b90007d
#
_entry.id   dd97d21798a709f6fdb338a97b90007d
#
_cell.length_a   1.000
_cell.length_b   1.000
_cell.length_c   1.000
_cell.angle_alpha   90.00
_cell.angle_beta   90.00
_cell.angle_gamma   90.00
#
_symmetry.space_group_name_H-M   'P 1'
#
loop_
_entity.id
_entity.type
_entity.pdbx_description
1 polymer ?
#
loop_
_entity_poly.entity_id
_entity_poly.type
_entity_poly.pdbx_seq_one_letter_code
_entity_poly.pdbx_strand_id
1 'polypeptide(L)' 'RRQLAAIGNNINQIARAVNARGFATKEEIAVITAAQEMIWTIAERL' A
#
# COMPACT_ATOMS: atom_id res chain seq x y z
N ARG A 1 13.24 -0.40 6.12
CA ARG A 1 13.46 -1.51 7.00
C ARG A 1 12.17 -2.07 7.50
N ARG A 2 11.99 -2.20 8.83
CA ARG A 2 10.76 -2.83 9.34
C ARG A 2 9.49 -2.13 8.87
N GLN A 3 9.49 -0.79 8.89
CA GLN A 3 8.31 -0.05 8.47
C GLN A 3 8.03 -0.23 6.99
N LEU A 4 9.06 -0.18 6.15
CA LEU A 4 8.88 -0.39 4.73
C LEU A 4 8.40 -1.80 4.43
N ALA A 5 8.94 -2.79 5.14
CA ALA A 5 8.51 -4.18 4.96
C ALA A 5 7.05 -4.36 5.39
N ALA A 6 6.65 -3.74 6.51
CA ALA A 6 5.28 -3.84 7.00
C ALA A 6 4.30 -3.16 6.03
N ILE A 7 4.66 -1.99 5.51
CA ILE A 7 3.85 -1.28 4.53
C ILE A 7 3.72 -2.14 3.26
N GLY A 8 4.83 -2.69 2.78
CA GLY A 8 4.82 -3.55 1.60
C GLY A 8 3.94 -4.77 1.77
N ASN A 9 4.01 -5.41 2.94
CA ASN A 9 3.17 -6.56 3.23
C ASN A 9 1.69 -6.19 3.24
N ASN A 10 1.34 -5.06 3.86
CA ASN A 10 -0.04 -4.60 3.93
C ASN A 10 -0.58 -4.29 2.54
N ILE A 11 0.20 -3.59 1.72
CA ILE A 11 -0.19 -3.28 0.36
C ILE A 11 -0.38 -4.56 -0.44
N ASN A 12 0.51 -5.53 -0.26
CA ASN A 12 0.44 -6.79 -0.98
C ASN A 12 -0.83 -7.57 -0.64
N GLN A 13 -1.22 -7.56 0.63
CA GLN A 13 -2.47 -8.23 1.05
C GLN A 13 -3.69 -7.55 0.44
N ILE A 14 -3.69 -6.23 0.42
CA ILE A 14 -4.79 -5.48 -0.20
C ILE A 14 -4.83 -5.78 -1.70
N ALA A 15 -3.68 -5.79 -2.35
CA ALA A 15 -3.61 -6.10 -3.78
C ALA A 15 -4.15 -7.49 -4.08
N ARG A 16 -3.86 -8.47 -3.23
CA ARG A 16 -4.38 -9.82 -3.39
C ARG A 16 -5.90 -9.86 -3.27
N ALA A 17 -6.43 -9.15 -2.27
CA ALA A 17 -7.88 -9.10 -2.06
C ALA A 17 -8.58 -8.42 -3.25
N VAL A 18 -7.99 -7.33 -3.75
CA VAL A 18 -8.52 -6.62 -4.91
C VAL A 18 -8.48 -7.53 -6.14
N ASN A 19 -7.37 -8.22 -6.36
CA ASN A 19 -7.24 -9.14 -7.49
C ASN A 19 -8.27 -10.26 -7.44
N ALA A 20 -8.49 -10.82 -6.25
CA ALA A 20 -9.44 -11.91 -6.08
C ALA A 20 -10.88 -11.44 -6.32
N ARG A 21 -11.17 -10.20 -5.94
CA ARG A 21 -12.50 -9.61 -6.10
C ARG A 21 -12.76 -9.07 -7.50
N GLY A 22 -11.71 -8.56 -8.13
CA GLY A 22 -11.79 -7.92 -9.44
C GLY A 22 -12.07 -6.43 -9.40
N PHE A 23 -12.14 -5.82 -8.23
CA PHE A 23 -12.31 -4.37 -8.09
C PHE A 23 -11.77 -3.92 -6.73
N ALA A 24 -11.50 -2.61 -6.59
CA ALA A 24 -11.05 -2.00 -5.35
C ALA A 24 -12.13 -1.09 -4.79
N THR A 25 -12.30 -1.11 -3.47
CA THR A 25 -13.21 -0.18 -2.80
C THR A 25 -12.55 1.18 -2.65
N LYS A 26 -13.37 2.21 -2.38
CA LYS A 26 -12.84 3.55 -2.14
C LYS A 26 -11.86 3.57 -0.97
N GLU A 27 -12.19 2.83 0.08
CA GLU A 27 -11.33 2.74 1.26
C GLU A 27 -10.00 2.09 0.93
N GLU A 28 -10.03 1.04 0.11
CA GLU A 28 -8.80 0.37 -0.30
C GLU A 28 -7.93 1.27 -1.17
N ILE A 29 -8.54 2.02 -2.08
CA ILE A 29 -7.81 2.96 -2.91
C ILE A 29 -7.15 4.04 -2.05
N ALA A 30 -7.88 4.56 -1.06
CA ALA A 30 -7.35 5.56 -0.16
C ALA A 30 -6.15 5.04 0.63
N VAL A 31 -6.24 3.81 1.13
CA VAL A 31 -5.14 3.19 1.88
C VAL A 31 -3.92 3.01 0.99
N ILE A 32 -4.11 2.50 -0.22
CA ILE A 32 -3.00 2.29 -1.15
C ILE A 32 -2.35 3.62 -1.51
N THR A 33 -3.13 4.65 -1.78
CA THR A 33 -2.59 5.97 -2.11
C THR A 33 -1.79 6.54 -0.95
N ALA A 34 -2.32 6.46 0.26
CA ALA A 34 -1.61 6.95 1.45
C ALA A 34 -0.30 6.20 1.67
N ALA A 35 -0.31 4.88 1.47
CA ALA A 35 0.89 4.08 1.63
C ALA A 35 1.94 4.44 0.59
N GLN A 36 1.54 4.68 -0.66
CA GLN A 36 2.46 5.09 -1.71
C GLN A 36 3.10 6.43 -1.40
N GLU A 37 2.31 7.39 -0.91
CA GLU A 37 2.84 8.69 -0.53
C GLU A 37 3.85 8.57 0.61
N MET A 38 3.57 7.70 1.56
CA MET A 38 4.48 7.46 2.67
C MET A 38 5.80 6.87 2.17
N ILE A 39 5.74 5.91 1.25
CA ILE A 39 6.94 5.30 0.67
C ILE A 39 7.76 6.36 -0.07
N TRP A 40 7.10 7.22 -0.86
CA TRP A 40 7.78 8.28 -1.58
C TRP A 40 8.48 9.26 -0.62
N THR A 41 7.81 9.63 0.47
CA THR A 41 8.39 10.53 1.47
C THR A 41 9.65 9.92 2.08
N ILE A 42 9.60 8.64 2.41
CA ILE A 42 10.75 7.95 2.98
C ILE A 42 11.89 7.89 1.95
N ALA A 43 11.56 7.55 0.71
CA ALA A 43 12.56 7.43 -0.35
C ALA A 43 13.26 8.77 -0.63
N GLU A 44 12.52 9.87 -0.56
CA GLU A 44 13.11 11.20 -0.79
C GLU A 44 14.12 11.57 0.29
N ARG A 45 14.01 10.99 1.48
CA ARG A 45 14.93 11.27 2.58
C ARG A 45 16.15 10.39 2.58
N LEU A 46 16.16 9.37 1.77
CA LEU A 46 17.31 8.50 1.63
C LEU A 46 18.34 9.15 0.71
#